data_0bc9764b989b24eabd65a36e5a0b73f6
#
_entry.id   0bc9764b989b24eabd65a36e5a0b73f6
#
_cell.length_a   1.000
_cell.length_b   1.000
_cell.length_c   1.000
_cell.angle_alpha   90.00
_cell.angle_beta   90.00
_cell.angle_gamma   90.00
#
_symmetry.space_group_name_H-M   'P 1'
#
loop_
_entity.id
_entity.type
_entity.pdbx_description
1 polymer ?
#
loop_
_entity_poly.entity_id
_entity_poly.type
_entity_poly.pdbx_seq_one_letter_code
_entity_poly.pdbx_strand_id
1 'polypeptide(L)'
;VIAEGQQAPPPWLETLDGDAPILLIAPHGGYAEPETAALLAPRVNDLHTADITRELAIRLDAAALINTAMDRNRLDCNRLDEVVAHAPWLLTMIADRLEQMVAEHGRALVLAVHGWNLVEARVDIGVGLTKRAGRLVPSRGAHVSVSDQFLTGTLNVLIDRLGRAGIVSTFGLRYPAGGAQNLMQVFTQRHSASSIDALRRITALSGRGAIEAVQLELSIALRFPGSLRDAAIEALSEILANGGDGAMRNGNHSHRSHRTAGAPTIHLPRSAPRKSARFGLEFYDPALRIGAMASFDLGVGRGGGRFMILRTDGSVLLFTGERGSDRESAALRVGPLRLRTDGGRLRLEFVGPALLTPDAATYVNIERALSQSSLETEVTFTIDFTLGTSLDVESVRAGAEGEGASGIPVRFGNFSGRMRIGGRDHSMSGVARIGPAFTALDDAAFDARRRLWAFADTDAGAIQANEFFVDARWHPGSGSDRCRIIACEPPAIHASLTAIRDEDQTVVGQVVSHIPLVRSDSRGRRFRTSIGFADFAIERHRYFGMFETSWRVDNRPSTSDSEAETG
;
A
#
# COMPACT_ATOMS: atom_id res chain seq x y z
N VAL A 1 3.78 31.93 27.53
CA VAL A 1 4.04 33.34 27.25
C VAL A 1 4.79 33.38 25.93
N ILE A 2 4.12 33.81 24.85
CA ILE A 2 4.75 33.98 23.53
C ILE A 2 5.67 35.20 23.64
N ALA A 3 6.96 35.01 23.35
CA ALA A 3 7.92 36.11 23.34
C ALA A 3 7.51 37.15 22.27
N GLU A 4 7.66 38.45 22.56
CA GLU A 4 7.38 39.53 21.64
C GLU A 4 8.13 39.31 20.32
N GLY A 5 7.41 39.08 19.22
CA GLY A 5 7.96 38.85 17.88
C GLY A 5 7.78 37.43 17.33
N GLN A 6 7.35 36.46 18.10
CA GLN A 6 7.00 35.12 17.57
C GLN A 6 5.60 35.15 16.96
N GLN A 7 5.52 34.86 15.69
CA GLN A 7 4.25 34.67 14.99
C GLN A 7 3.53 33.46 15.58
N ALA A 8 2.27 33.64 16.01
CA ALA A 8 1.45 32.53 16.50
C ALA A 8 1.39 31.42 15.42
N PRO A 9 1.47 30.14 15.83
CA PRO A 9 1.35 29.05 14.87
C PRO A 9 0.03 29.15 14.11
N PRO A 10 0.00 28.79 12.81
CA PRO A 10 -1.23 28.86 12.04
C PRO A 10 -2.26 27.86 12.59
N PRO A 11 -3.58 28.09 12.37
CA PRO A 11 -4.64 27.30 12.99
C PRO A 11 -4.66 25.81 12.59
N TRP A 12 -3.95 25.44 11.54
CA TRP A 12 -3.81 24.05 11.11
C TRP A 12 -2.67 23.30 11.83
N LEU A 13 -1.80 24.01 12.57
CA LEU A 13 -0.75 23.40 13.38
C LEU A 13 -1.13 23.42 14.85
N GLU A 14 -1.43 22.26 15.40
CA GLU A 14 -1.59 22.06 16.85
C GLU A 14 -0.23 21.86 17.48
N THR A 15 0.01 22.54 18.61
CA THR A 15 1.22 22.38 19.40
C THR A 15 0.87 21.90 20.79
N LEU A 16 1.56 20.88 21.26
CA LEU A 16 1.48 20.41 22.64
C LEU A 16 2.82 20.63 23.33
N ASP A 17 2.77 21.05 24.59
CA ASP A 17 3.93 21.11 25.45
C ASP A 17 4.05 19.81 26.25
N GLY A 18 5.25 19.48 26.71
CA GLY A 18 5.54 18.32 27.55
C GLY A 18 6.96 18.41 28.09
N ASP A 19 7.18 17.79 29.27
CA ASP A 19 8.44 17.88 30.01
C ASP A 19 9.43 16.78 29.60
N ALA A 20 9.02 15.74 28.87
CA ALA A 20 9.94 14.70 28.40
C ALA A 20 10.87 15.21 27.27
N PRO A 21 12.09 14.68 27.13
CA PRO A 21 13.01 15.04 26.07
C PRO A 21 12.60 14.41 24.73
N ILE A 22 11.33 14.50 24.37
CA ILE A 22 10.73 13.89 23.18
C ILE A 22 9.93 14.92 22.41
N LEU A 23 10.24 15.09 21.13
CA LEU A 23 9.48 15.89 20.18
C LEU A 23 8.77 14.98 19.18
N LEU A 24 7.45 14.98 19.18
CA LEU A 24 6.63 14.26 18.21
C LEU A 24 6.23 15.19 17.06
N ILE A 25 6.28 14.70 15.83
CA ILE A 25 5.90 15.47 14.64
C ILE A 25 4.95 14.63 13.80
N ALA A 26 3.72 15.11 13.52
CA ALA A 26 2.82 14.56 12.54
C ALA A 26 2.70 15.51 11.34
N PRO A 27 3.54 15.36 10.30
CA PRO A 27 3.58 16.36 9.21
C PRO A 27 2.41 16.27 8.25
N HIS A 28 1.68 15.15 8.20
CA HIS A 28 0.68 14.83 7.18
C HIS A 28 -0.69 14.45 7.77
N GLY A 29 -1.00 14.85 9.00
CA GLY A 29 -2.29 14.57 9.64
C GLY A 29 -3.47 15.42 9.13
N GLY A 30 -3.24 16.29 8.13
CA GLY A 30 -4.27 17.11 7.50
C GLY A 30 -5.20 16.33 6.58
N TYR A 31 -6.05 17.07 5.85
CA TYR A 31 -7.06 16.51 4.94
C TYR A 31 -6.90 17.09 3.54
N ALA A 32 -7.27 16.29 2.50
CA ALA A 32 -7.34 16.78 1.14
C ALA A 32 -8.42 17.84 0.99
N GLU A 33 -8.05 18.99 0.44
CA GLU A 33 -9.00 20.01 0.07
C GLU A 33 -9.72 19.64 -1.25
N PRO A 34 -10.97 20.13 -1.48
CA PRO A 34 -11.71 19.81 -2.70
C PRO A 34 -10.94 20.10 -4.00
N GLU A 35 -10.18 21.18 -4.00
CA GLU A 35 -9.38 21.62 -5.17
C GLU A 35 -8.20 20.68 -5.43
N THR A 36 -7.53 20.21 -4.37
CA THR A 36 -6.41 19.29 -4.47
C THR A 36 -6.88 17.86 -4.72
N ALA A 37 -8.06 17.48 -4.24
CA ALA A 37 -8.70 16.20 -4.57
C ALA A 37 -8.98 16.04 -6.08
N ALA A 38 -9.12 17.15 -6.81
CA ALA A 38 -9.25 17.19 -8.26
C ALA A 38 -7.91 17.02 -9.01
N LEU A 39 -6.76 17.07 -8.32
CA LEU A 39 -5.46 16.86 -8.95
C LEU A 39 -5.37 15.45 -9.56
N LEU A 40 -4.67 15.37 -10.67
CA LEU A 40 -4.43 14.11 -11.36
C LEU A 40 -3.67 13.09 -10.49
N ALA A 41 -2.90 13.55 -9.49
CA ALA A 41 -2.09 12.75 -8.60
C ALA A 41 -2.05 13.30 -7.17
N PRO A 42 -3.17 13.38 -6.47
CA PRO A 42 -3.13 13.85 -5.09
C PRO A 42 -2.24 12.91 -4.27
N ARG A 43 -1.34 13.50 -3.49
CA ARG A 43 -0.69 12.77 -2.39
C ARG A 43 -1.74 12.57 -1.32
N VAL A 44 -1.92 11.35 -0.87
CA VAL A 44 -2.89 11.02 0.19
C VAL A 44 -2.32 11.50 1.52
N ASN A 45 -3.10 12.23 2.31
CA ASN A 45 -2.75 12.59 3.68
C ASN A 45 -2.73 11.34 4.57
N ASP A 46 -1.97 11.40 5.67
CA ASP A 46 -1.74 10.24 6.54
C ASP A 46 -2.82 10.19 7.62
N LEU A 47 -4.05 9.75 7.25
CA LEU A 47 -5.20 9.69 8.13
C LEU A 47 -4.88 9.04 9.49
N HIS A 48 -5.40 9.62 10.57
CA HIS A 48 -5.23 9.21 11.97
C HIS A 48 -3.82 9.38 12.56
N THR A 49 -2.82 9.87 11.83
CA THR A 49 -1.50 10.13 12.42
C THR A 49 -1.54 11.29 13.42
N ALA A 50 -2.37 12.30 13.18
CA ALA A 50 -2.57 13.39 14.14
C ALA A 50 -3.11 12.86 15.49
N ASP A 51 -4.10 11.97 15.46
CA ASP A 51 -4.70 11.39 16.66
C ASP A 51 -3.71 10.52 17.44
N ILE A 52 -2.93 9.68 16.72
CA ILE A 52 -1.89 8.84 17.33
C ILE A 52 -0.80 9.70 17.96
N THR A 53 -0.37 10.74 17.27
CA THR A 53 0.67 11.65 17.78
C THR A 53 0.20 12.38 19.03
N ARG A 54 -1.02 12.84 19.06
CA ARG A 54 -1.64 13.48 20.25
C ARG A 54 -1.71 12.50 21.42
N GLU A 55 -2.16 11.27 21.18
CA GLU A 55 -2.25 10.24 22.20
C GLU A 55 -0.86 9.85 22.75
N LEU A 56 0.13 9.70 21.88
CA LEU A 56 1.52 9.46 22.29
C LEU A 56 2.10 10.64 23.08
N ALA A 57 1.82 11.89 22.68
CA ALA A 57 2.28 13.07 23.39
C ALA A 57 1.76 13.10 24.83
N ILE A 58 0.47 12.82 25.03
CA ILE A 58 -0.14 12.74 26.36
C ILE A 58 0.48 11.62 27.21
N ARG A 59 0.64 10.41 26.62
CA ARG A 59 1.16 9.25 27.38
C ARG A 59 2.64 9.37 27.75
N LEU A 60 3.42 10.11 26.94
CA LEU A 60 4.86 10.28 27.10
C LEU A 60 5.23 11.61 27.78
N ASP A 61 4.24 12.46 28.07
CA ASP A 61 4.48 13.86 28.49
C ASP A 61 5.44 14.58 27.51
N ALA A 62 5.23 14.35 26.20
CA ALA A 62 6.11 14.80 25.13
C ALA A 62 5.57 16.06 24.44
N ALA A 63 6.46 16.95 24.01
CA ALA A 63 6.06 18.03 23.12
C ALA A 63 5.67 17.50 21.75
N ALA A 64 4.70 18.16 21.08
CA ALA A 64 4.28 17.74 19.75
C ALA A 64 3.98 18.92 18.81
N LEU A 65 4.25 18.70 17.51
CA LEU A 65 3.89 19.55 16.37
C LEU A 65 3.02 18.73 15.43
N ILE A 66 1.72 19.02 15.39
CA ILE A 66 0.73 18.17 14.72
C ILE A 66 0.03 18.98 13.64
N ASN A 67 0.23 18.60 12.37
CA ASN A 67 -0.59 19.08 11.28
C ASN A 67 -1.99 18.45 11.40
N THR A 68 -3.01 19.27 11.61
CA THR A 68 -4.39 18.82 11.79
C THR A 68 -5.29 19.11 10.59
N ALA A 69 -4.89 20.00 9.67
CA ALA A 69 -5.76 20.43 8.57
C ALA A 69 -5.03 20.74 7.26
N MET A 70 -3.74 21.10 7.26
CA MET A 70 -3.03 21.46 6.05
C MET A 70 -2.87 20.25 5.12
N ASP A 71 -3.38 20.37 3.91
CA ASP A 71 -3.21 19.37 2.87
C ASP A 71 -1.75 19.33 2.40
N ARG A 72 -1.14 18.14 2.43
CA ARG A 72 0.23 17.92 1.95
C ARG A 72 0.42 18.22 0.45
N ASN A 73 -0.66 18.35 -0.31
CA ASN A 73 -0.61 18.77 -1.71
C ASN A 73 -0.40 20.28 -1.86
N ARG A 74 -0.71 21.07 -0.83
CA ARG A 74 -0.41 22.51 -0.75
C ARG A 74 0.92 22.77 -0.07
N LEU A 75 1.19 22.09 1.04
CA LEU A 75 2.43 22.20 1.81
C LEU A 75 2.79 20.83 2.41
N ASP A 76 3.79 20.18 1.86
CA ASP A 76 4.32 18.93 2.41
C ASP A 76 5.37 19.25 3.49
N CYS A 77 4.94 19.23 4.75
CA CYS A 77 5.80 19.52 5.90
C CYS A 77 6.93 18.49 6.11
N ASN A 78 6.95 17.37 5.36
CA ASN A 78 8.08 16.44 5.32
C ASN A 78 9.08 16.75 4.18
N ARG A 79 8.87 17.83 3.42
CA ARG A 79 9.71 18.26 2.32
C ARG A 79 10.44 19.55 2.71
N LEU A 80 11.77 19.44 2.93
CA LEU A 80 12.58 20.57 3.38
C LEU A 80 12.53 21.79 2.43
N ASP A 81 12.54 21.55 1.12
CA ASP A 81 12.42 22.59 0.11
C ASP A 81 11.09 23.35 0.21
N GLU A 82 9.99 22.66 0.41
CA GLU A 82 8.67 23.26 0.60
C GLU A 82 8.58 24.01 1.96
N VAL A 83 9.10 23.39 3.03
CA VAL A 83 9.12 24.03 4.37
C VAL A 83 9.96 25.30 4.37
N VAL A 84 11.15 25.29 3.75
CA VAL A 84 12.02 26.47 3.65
C VAL A 84 11.36 27.60 2.86
N ALA A 85 10.63 27.26 1.79
CA ALA A 85 9.98 28.25 0.95
C ALA A 85 8.69 28.84 1.56
N HIS A 86 7.91 28.02 2.29
CA HIS A 86 6.53 28.40 2.66
C HIS A 86 6.25 28.39 4.17
N ALA A 87 7.06 27.70 4.96
CA ALA A 87 6.89 27.58 6.42
C ALA A 87 8.23 27.59 7.18
N PRO A 88 9.16 28.53 6.93
CA PRO A 88 10.48 28.54 7.57
C PRO A 88 10.39 28.65 9.11
N TRP A 89 9.32 29.25 9.62
CA TRP A 89 9.02 29.34 11.04
C TRP A 89 8.88 27.95 11.71
N LEU A 90 8.45 26.91 10.98
CA LEU A 90 8.37 25.54 11.50
C LEU A 90 9.73 24.99 11.89
N LEU A 91 10.77 25.26 11.07
CA LEU A 91 12.15 24.88 11.40
C LEU A 91 12.65 25.61 12.63
N THR A 92 12.29 26.89 12.78
CA THR A 92 12.63 27.69 13.97
C THR A 92 11.98 27.10 15.21
N MET A 93 10.69 26.78 15.17
CA MET A 93 10.00 26.12 16.29
C MET A 93 10.65 24.79 16.68
N ILE A 94 11.01 23.98 15.68
CA ILE A 94 11.73 22.71 15.92
C ILE A 94 13.08 22.98 16.60
N ALA A 95 13.86 23.95 16.10
CA ALA A 95 15.16 24.28 16.66
C ALA A 95 15.05 24.77 18.13
N ASP A 96 14.10 25.68 18.39
CA ASP A 96 13.88 26.24 19.74
C ASP A 96 13.50 25.12 20.73
N ARG A 97 12.60 24.22 20.35
CA ARG A 97 12.19 23.08 21.19
C ARG A 97 13.34 22.12 21.45
N LEU A 98 14.14 21.80 20.44
CA LEU A 98 15.27 20.89 20.60
C LEU A 98 16.37 21.52 21.46
N GLU A 99 16.67 22.81 21.33
CA GLU A 99 17.63 23.52 22.19
C GLU A 99 17.19 23.53 23.64
N GLN A 100 15.88 23.78 23.89
CA GLN A 100 15.33 23.72 25.24
C GLN A 100 15.48 22.30 25.82
N MET A 101 15.02 21.25 25.11
CA MET A 101 15.14 19.86 25.58
C MET A 101 16.58 19.45 25.85
N VAL A 102 17.51 19.82 24.95
CA VAL A 102 18.94 19.50 25.15
C VAL A 102 19.52 20.29 26.30
N ALA A 103 19.12 21.53 26.53
CA ALA A 103 19.57 22.32 27.69
C ALA A 103 19.11 21.73 29.02
N GLU A 104 17.87 21.23 29.08
CA GLU A 104 17.25 20.68 30.30
C GLU A 104 17.66 19.22 30.57
N HIS A 105 17.75 18.38 29.51
CA HIS A 105 17.92 16.92 29.64
C HIS A 105 19.24 16.39 29.04
N GLY A 106 20.06 17.25 28.39
CA GLY A 106 21.28 16.84 27.70
C GLY A 106 21.06 16.12 26.36
N ARG A 107 19.83 15.81 26.01
CA ARG A 107 19.47 15.05 24.78
C ARG A 107 18.02 15.34 24.34
N ALA A 108 17.69 14.96 23.10
CA ALA A 108 16.35 14.98 22.58
C ALA A 108 16.11 13.78 21.64
N LEU A 109 14.91 13.22 21.68
CA LEU A 109 14.41 12.24 20.71
C LEU A 109 13.35 12.90 19.82
N VAL A 110 13.52 12.84 18.50
CA VAL A 110 12.51 13.26 17.54
C VAL A 110 11.84 12.03 16.96
N LEU A 111 10.51 12.01 16.97
CA LEU A 111 9.71 10.95 16.37
C LEU A 111 8.73 11.53 15.35
N ALA A 112 8.99 11.31 14.06
CA ALA A 112 8.06 11.70 13.00
C ALA A 112 7.07 10.56 12.71
N VAL A 113 5.79 10.83 12.90
CA VAL A 113 4.71 9.85 12.73
C VAL A 113 4.05 10.03 11.38
N HIS A 114 4.22 9.03 10.52
CA HIS A 114 3.71 8.97 9.16
C HIS A 114 2.76 7.80 8.95
N GLY A 115 2.06 7.84 7.83
CA GLY A 115 1.11 6.82 7.41
C GLY A 115 1.51 6.10 6.13
N TRP A 116 1.47 4.78 6.19
CA TRP A 116 1.65 3.91 5.05
C TRP A 116 0.32 3.24 4.66
N ASN A 117 -0.12 3.40 3.41
CA ASN A 117 -1.38 2.83 2.93
C ASN A 117 -1.25 1.33 2.59
N LEU A 118 -0.79 0.57 3.57
CA LEU A 118 -0.68 -0.88 3.61
C LEU A 118 -1.62 -1.39 4.70
N VAL A 119 -2.40 -2.45 4.43
CA VAL A 119 -3.35 -2.99 5.43
C VAL A 119 -2.67 -3.97 6.39
N GLU A 120 -1.67 -4.72 5.93
CA GLU A 120 -0.88 -5.60 6.81
C GLU A 120 -0.36 -4.84 8.05
N ALA A 121 -0.49 -5.44 9.24
CA ALA A 121 0.00 -4.84 10.48
C ALA A 121 1.54 -4.68 10.45
N ARG A 122 2.01 -3.50 10.07
CA ARG A 122 3.44 -3.25 9.82
C ARG A 122 3.86 -1.84 10.16
N VAL A 123 5.10 -1.71 10.67
CA VAL A 123 5.84 -0.46 10.83
C VAL A 123 7.08 -0.49 9.94
N ASP A 124 7.35 0.56 9.17
CA ASP A 124 8.66 0.77 8.54
C ASP A 124 9.41 1.90 9.26
N ILE A 125 10.59 1.60 9.78
CA ILE A 125 11.39 2.49 10.61
C ILE A 125 12.44 3.18 9.73
N GLY A 126 12.29 4.48 9.53
CA GLY A 126 13.18 5.30 8.73
C GLY A 126 14.19 6.04 9.61
N VAL A 127 15.46 5.65 9.49
CA VAL A 127 16.60 6.27 10.20
C VAL A 127 17.80 6.51 9.26
N GLY A 128 17.56 6.63 7.96
CA GLY A 128 18.62 6.72 6.95
C GLY A 128 19.20 5.37 6.55
N LEU A 129 18.74 4.26 7.13
CA LEU A 129 19.21 2.92 6.85
C LEU A 129 18.20 2.11 6.00
N THR A 130 18.71 1.13 5.27
CA THR A 130 17.91 0.13 4.57
C THR A 130 18.56 -1.24 4.68
N LYS A 131 17.79 -2.32 4.64
CA LYS A 131 18.31 -3.69 4.71
C LYS A 131 18.70 -4.19 3.32
N ARG A 132 19.99 -4.54 3.13
CA ARG A 132 20.51 -5.17 1.91
C ARG A 132 21.30 -6.43 2.27
N ALA A 133 20.99 -7.53 1.63
CA ALA A 133 21.63 -8.83 1.90
C ALA A 133 21.72 -9.18 3.40
N GLY A 134 20.64 -8.92 4.13
CA GLY A 134 20.54 -9.21 5.56
C GLY A 134 21.20 -8.18 6.51
N ARG A 135 21.93 -7.19 5.98
CA ARG A 135 22.62 -6.16 6.77
C ARG A 135 21.95 -4.80 6.62
N LEU A 136 21.94 -4.02 7.72
CA LEU A 136 21.58 -2.62 7.68
C LEU A 136 22.74 -1.82 7.09
N VAL A 137 22.44 -1.02 6.06
CA VAL A 137 23.41 -0.15 5.38
C VAL A 137 22.76 1.22 5.13
N PRO A 138 23.53 2.30 5.09
CA PRO A 138 22.99 3.61 4.71
C PRO A 138 22.26 3.54 3.36
N SER A 139 21.11 4.14 3.25
CA SER A 139 20.44 4.35 1.98
C SER A 139 21.26 5.34 1.14
N ARG A 140 21.08 5.31 -0.19
CA ARG A 140 21.93 6.12 -1.08
C ARG A 140 21.88 7.59 -0.72
N GLY A 141 23.03 8.14 -0.34
CA GLY A 141 23.19 9.55 0.01
C GLY A 141 22.51 9.97 1.32
N ALA A 142 22.04 9.04 2.15
CA ALA A 142 21.48 9.34 3.46
C ALA A 142 22.56 9.50 4.52
N HIS A 143 22.29 10.36 5.51
CA HIS A 143 22.94 10.33 6.80
C HIS A 143 22.06 9.56 7.79
N VAL A 144 22.67 8.77 8.67
CA VAL A 144 21.96 8.04 9.71
C VAL A 144 21.57 9.02 10.82
N SER A 145 20.31 8.97 11.25
CA SER A 145 19.73 9.93 12.18
C SER A 145 19.67 9.43 13.63
N VAL A 146 20.25 8.26 13.90
CA VAL A 146 20.35 7.66 15.25
C VAL A 146 21.74 7.12 15.50
N SER A 147 22.13 7.05 16.77
CA SER A 147 23.38 6.41 17.20
C SER A 147 23.27 4.88 17.11
N ASP A 148 24.43 4.20 17.03
CA ASP A 148 24.48 2.74 17.08
C ASP A 148 23.90 2.19 18.39
N GLN A 149 24.09 2.91 19.51
CA GLN A 149 23.54 2.53 20.81
C GLN A 149 22.00 2.59 20.81
N PHE A 150 21.41 3.63 20.25
CA PHE A 150 19.96 3.76 20.14
C PHE A 150 19.38 2.71 19.19
N LEU A 151 20.06 2.47 18.07
CA LEU A 151 19.67 1.46 17.08
C LEU A 151 19.67 0.05 17.68
N THR A 152 20.76 -0.34 18.35
CA THR A 152 20.93 -1.70 18.89
C THR A 152 20.23 -1.93 20.23
N GLY A 153 19.99 -0.88 20.98
CA GLY A 153 19.25 -0.88 22.25
C GLY A 153 17.76 -0.61 22.01
N THR A 154 17.37 0.65 22.03
CA THR A 154 15.95 1.07 22.07
C THR A 154 15.13 0.54 20.88
N LEU A 155 15.65 0.70 19.64
CA LEU A 155 14.88 0.27 18.46
C LEU A 155 14.76 -1.26 18.35
N ASN A 156 15.77 -2.03 18.73
CA ASN A 156 15.65 -3.49 18.74
C ASN A 156 14.62 -3.97 19.79
N VAL A 157 14.60 -3.36 20.98
CA VAL A 157 13.60 -3.67 22.01
C VAL A 157 12.20 -3.32 21.54
N LEU A 158 12.04 -2.18 20.87
CA LEU A 158 10.75 -1.78 20.25
C LEU A 158 10.30 -2.80 19.21
N ILE A 159 11.18 -3.24 18.31
CA ILE A 159 10.89 -4.25 17.29
C ILE A 159 10.43 -5.56 17.93
N ASP A 160 11.12 -6.03 18.96
CA ASP A 160 10.75 -7.24 19.69
C ASP A 160 9.39 -7.09 20.37
N ARG A 161 9.10 -5.93 20.96
CA ARG A 161 7.81 -5.64 21.62
C ARG A 161 6.65 -5.60 20.61
N LEU A 162 6.85 -4.93 19.47
CA LEU A 162 5.90 -4.91 18.36
C LEU A 162 5.68 -6.33 17.80
N GLY A 163 6.75 -7.10 17.64
CA GLY A 163 6.68 -8.48 17.15
C GLY A 163 5.84 -9.39 18.03
N ARG A 164 5.88 -9.24 19.38
CA ARG A 164 5.01 -9.96 20.32
C ARG A 164 3.53 -9.60 20.16
N ALA A 165 3.22 -8.40 19.68
CA ALA A 165 1.87 -7.97 19.34
C ALA A 165 1.44 -8.37 17.91
N GLY A 166 2.26 -9.17 17.20
CA GLY A 166 1.97 -9.57 15.82
C GLY A 166 2.22 -8.49 14.77
N ILE A 167 2.92 -7.42 15.13
CA ILE A 167 3.23 -6.29 14.26
C ILE A 167 4.61 -6.49 13.63
N VAL A 168 4.66 -6.53 12.29
CA VAL A 168 5.91 -6.70 11.55
C VAL A 168 6.66 -5.36 11.51
N SER A 169 7.94 -5.36 11.90
CA SER A 169 8.77 -4.17 11.83
C SER A 169 9.89 -4.33 10.80
N THR A 170 10.16 -3.27 10.04
CA THR A 170 11.24 -3.22 9.04
C THR A 170 12.03 -1.93 9.15
N PHE A 171 13.29 -1.96 8.70
CA PHE A 171 14.12 -0.77 8.59
C PHE A 171 14.21 -0.30 7.14
N GLY A 172 13.63 0.86 6.84
CA GLY A 172 13.75 1.54 5.56
C GLY A 172 13.45 0.64 4.36
N LEU A 173 12.51 -0.30 4.52
CA LEU A 173 12.11 -1.20 3.44
C LEU A 173 11.54 -0.38 2.28
N ARG A 174 10.68 0.56 2.58
CA ARG A 174 10.03 1.47 1.65
C ARG A 174 10.46 2.91 1.88
N TYR A 175 10.57 3.31 3.15
CA TYR A 175 10.77 4.68 3.59
C TYR A 175 12.02 4.82 4.49
N PRO A 176 13.23 4.78 3.90
CA PRO A 176 14.47 4.87 4.68
C PRO A 176 14.72 6.25 5.31
N ALA A 177 13.88 7.25 5.04
CA ALA A 177 14.05 8.64 5.47
C ALA A 177 15.39 9.27 5.04
N GLY A 178 15.97 8.81 3.94
CA GLY A 178 17.33 9.18 3.50
C GLY A 178 17.39 10.21 2.37
N GLY A 179 16.24 10.64 1.83
CA GLY A 179 16.19 11.66 0.77
C GLY A 179 16.67 13.02 1.24
N ALA A 180 17.41 13.79 0.42
CA ALA A 180 17.94 15.10 0.81
C ALA A 180 16.88 16.09 1.30
N GLN A 181 15.68 15.97 0.75
CA GLN A 181 14.54 16.83 1.07
C GLN A 181 13.62 16.23 2.17
N ASN A 182 13.94 15.06 2.70
CA ASN A 182 13.16 14.49 3.81
C ASN A 182 13.49 15.25 5.11
N LEU A 183 12.47 15.64 5.86
CA LEU A 183 12.60 16.38 7.12
C LEU A 183 13.54 15.67 8.11
N MET A 184 13.59 14.32 8.11
CA MET A 184 14.48 13.58 9.01
C MET A 184 15.97 13.86 8.78
N GLN A 185 16.37 14.30 7.57
CA GLN A 185 17.74 14.64 7.28
C GLN A 185 18.18 15.97 7.90
N VAL A 186 17.25 16.77 8.40
CA VAL A 186 17.52 18.00 9.18
C VAL A 186 18.18 17.66 10.52
N PHE A 187 17.81 16.51 11.11
CA PHE A 187 18.34 16.03 12.39
C PHE A 187 19.68 15.27 12.27
N THR A 188 20.40 15.53 11.17
CA THR A 188 21.71 14.91 10.88
C THR A 188 22.74 15.98 10.55
N GLN A 189 23.98 15.57 10.20
CA GLN A 189 25.03 16.49 9.74
C GLN A 189 24.87 16.93 8.26
N ARG A 190 23.80 16.50 7.60
CA ARG A 190 23.63 16.74 6.15
C ARG A 190 23.59 18.21 5.77
N HIS A 191 22.96 19.03 6.61
CA HIS A 191 22.75 20.46 6.37
C HIS A 191 23.72 21.39 7.13
N SER A 192 24.88 20.86 7.53
CA SER A 192 25.90 21.63 8.32
C SER A 192 26.40 22.91 7.62
N ALA A 193 26.43 22.91 6.29
CA ALA A 193 26.83 24.07 5.47
C ALA A 193 25.66 25.01 5.10
N SER A 194 24.45 24.81 5.65
CA SER A 194 23.30 25.65 5.35
C SER A 194 23.46 27.08 5.84
N SER A 195 22.96 28.05 5.05
CA SER A 195 22.87 29.46 5.49
C SER A 195 21.64 29.71 6.38
N ILE A 196 20.70 28.77 6.46
CA ILE A 196 19.48 28.87 7.27
C ILE A 196 19.82 28.64 8.73
N ASP A 197 19.51 29.61 9.57
CA ASP A 197 19.90 29.62 10.99
C ASP A 197 19.32 28.40 11.74
N ALA A 198 18.04 28.12 11.62
CA ALA A 198 17.40 26.97 12.26
C ALA A 198 18.08 25.64 11.90
N LEU A 199 18.46 25.44 10.64
CA LEU A 199 19.18 24.24 10.20
C LEU A 199 20.57 24.14 10.84
N ARG A 200 21.29 25.24 10.94
CA ARG A 200 22.61 25.27 11.62
C ARG A 200 22.48 24.90 13.09
N ARG A 201 21.50 25.47 13.79
CA ARG A 201 21.23 25.19 15.21
C ARG A 201 20.94 23.70 15.43
N ILE A 202 20.02 23.14 14.68
CA ILE A 202 19.68 21.71 14.76
C ILE A 202 20.91 20.83 14.44
N THR A 203 21.64 21.15 13.37
CA THR A 203 22.84 20.41 12.97
C THR A 203 23.92 20.47 14.05
N ALA A 204 24.07 21.60 14.74
CA ALA A 204 25.02 21.73 15.85
C ALA A 204 24.67 20.82 17.04
N LEU A 205 23.38 20.63 17.34
CA LEU A 205 22.92 19.67 18.36
C LEU A 205 23.19 18.22 17.90
N SER A 206 22.84 17.88 16.65
CA SER A 206 23.12 16.59 16.06
C SER A 206 24.61 16.25 16.03
N GLY A 207 25.48 17.24 15.72
CA GLY A 207 26.95 17.07 15.71
C GLY A 207 27.55 16.74 17.08
N ARG A 208 26.87 17.09 18.15
CA ARG A 208 27.24 16.73 19.54
C ARG A 208 26.64 15.38 19.97
N GLY A 209 25.90 14.69 19.11
CA GLY A 209 25.20 13.46 19.46
C GLY A 209 24.03 13.67 20.43
N ALA A 210 23.50 14.89 20.50
CA ALA A 210 22.41 15.22 21.42
C ALA A 210 21.02 14.94 20.87
N ILE A 211 20.91 14.52 19.60
CA ILE A 211 19.63 14.23 18.94
C ILE A 211 19.64 12.82 18.39
N GLU A 212 18.60 12.06 18.71
CA GLU A 212 18.19 10.84 18.02
C GLU A 212 16.90 11.14 17.24
N ALA A 213 16.78 10.68 15.98
CA ALA A 213 15.59 10.98 15.19
C ALA A 213 15.11 9.76 14.39
N VAL A 214 13.81 9.46 14.50
CA VAL A 214 13.17 8.28 13.91
C VAL A 214 11.91 8.68 13.16
N GLN A 215 11.74 8.20 11.93
CA GLN A 215 10.49 8.24 11.20
C GLN A 215 9.77 6.91 11.35
N LEU A 216 8.50 6.93 11.72
CA LEU A 216 7.63 5.75 11.80
C LEU A 216 6.58 5.82 10.71
N GLU A 217 6.60 4.85 9.81
CA GLU A 217 5.57 4.66 8.79
C GLU A 217 4.60 3.59 9.26
N LEU A 218 3.48 4.03 9.82
CA LEU A 218 2.45 3.15 10.38
C LEU A 218 1.49 2.70 9.29
N SER A 219 1.27 1.41 9.16
CA SER A 219 0.27 0.84 8.25
C SER A 219 -1.16 1.23 8.65
N ILE A 220 -2.14 1.01 7.76
CA ILE A 220 -3.57 1.22 8.04
C ILE A 220 -4.01 0.47 9.29
N ALA A 221 -3.61 -0.80 9.44
CA ALA A 221 -3.96 -1.61 10.60
C ALA A 221 -3.49 -1.01 11.94
N LEU A 222 -2.44 -0.19 11.92
CA LEU A 222 -1.89 0.45 13.11
C LEU A 222 -2.38 1.89 13.31
N ARG A 223 -3.08 2.46 12.34
CA ARG A 223 -3.59 3.84 12.41
C ARG A 223 -5.09 3.90 12.67
N PHE A 224 -5.83 2.98 12.09
CA PHE A 224 -7.27 2.92 12.25
C PHE A 224 -7.65 2.41 13.64
N PRO A 225 -8.76 2.89 14.24
CA PRO A 225 -9.21 2.44 15.55
C PRO A 225 -9.31 0.92 15.66
N GLY A 226 -8.79 0.35 16.73
CA GLY A 226 -8.82 -1.09 16.99
C GLY A 226 -7.63 -1.58 17.80
N SER A 227 -7.67 -2.85 18.19
CA SER A 227 -6.69 -3.46 19.09
C SER A 227 -5.24 -3.41 18.60
N LEU A 228 -5.01 -3.43 17.27
CA LEU A 228 -3.67 -3.32 16.71
C LEU A 228 -3.08 -1.92 16.87
N ARG A 229 -3.91 -0.87 16.71
CA ARG A 229 -3.52 0.50 17.01
C ARG A 229 -3.15 0.66 18.47
N ASP A 230 -4.02 0.17 19.36
CA ASP A 230 -3.83 0.28 20.80
C ASP A 230 -2.54 -0.43 21.23
N ALA A 231 -2.29 -1.64 20.71
CA ALA A 231 -1.07 -2.39 20.97
C ALA A 231 0.21 -1.67 20.43
N ALA A 232 0.11 -1.00 19.27
CA ALA A 232 1.22 -0.23 18.73
C ALA A 232 1.53 1.00 19.59
N ILE A 233 0.50 1.76 20.00
CA ILE A 233 0.64 2.93 20.88
C ILE A 233 1.21 2.51 22.23
N GLU A 234 0.71 1.42 22.81
CA GLU A 234 1.23 0.89 24.07
C GLU A 234 2.70 0.52 23.98
N ALA A 235 3.10 -0.24 22.92
CA ALA A 235 4.48 -0.64 22.70
C ALA A 235 5.41 0.58 22.52
N LEU A 236 4.99 1.58 21.76
CA LEU A 236 5.73 2.82 21.57
C LEU A 236 5.87 3.58 22.88
N SER A 237 4.78 3.76 23.63
CA SER A 237 4.79 4.48 24.91
C SER A 237 5.68 3.80 25.95
N GLU A 238 5.56 2.47 26.10
CA GLU A 238 6.37 1.69 27.05
C GLU A 238 7.87 1.82 26.77
N ILE A 239 8.29 1.66 25.52
CA ILE A 239 9.71 1.63 25.17
C ILE A 239 10.32 3.02 25.14
N LEU A 240 9.59 4.03 24.66
CA LEU A 240 10.11 5.39 24.57
C LEU A 240 10.16 6.09 25.93
N ALA A 241 9.21 5.84 26.83
CA ALA A 241 9.28 6.31 28.21
C ALA A 241 10.52 5.75 28.95
N ASN A 242 10.81 4.46 28.74
CA ASN A 242 11.96 3.80 29.39
C ASN A 242 13.30 4.06 28.68
N GLY A 243 13.29 4.33 27.37
CA GLY A 243 14.50 4.65 26.60
C GLY A 243 15.13 5.98 26.97
N GLY A 244 14.39 6.85 27.66
CA GLY A 244 14.91 8.04 28.33
C GLY A 244 15.93 7.69 29.39
N ASP A 245 15.70 6.70 30.23
CA ASP A 245 16.52 6.37 31.41
C ASP A 245 17.29 5.03 31.33
N GLY A 246 16.90 4.11 30.44
CA GLY A 246 17.35 2.72 30.45
C GLY A 246 18.67 2.42 29.74
N ALA A 247 19.20 3.31 28.92
CA ALA A 247 20.44 3.09 28.16
C ALA A 247 21.72 3.16 29.03
N MET A 248 21.60 3.52 30.30
CA MET A 248 22.72 3.66 31.24
C MET A 248 22.74 2.61 32.35
N ARG A 249 21.82 1.66 32.43
CA ARG A 249 21.91 0.57 33.42
C ARG A 249 22.38 -0.71 32.75
N ASN A 250 23.63 -1.07 33.05
CA ASN A 250 24.32 -2.31 32.73
C ASN A 250 23.40 -3.54 32.81
N GLY A 251 23.01 -4.06 31.70
CA GLY A 251 22.41 -5.37 31.55
C GLY A 251 23.38 -6.32 30.86
N ASN A 252 24.19 -7.00 31.66
CA ASN A 252 25.03 -8.12 31.24
C ASN A 252 24.10 -9.31 30.86
N HIS A 253 23.55 -9.33 29.66
CA HIS A 253 22.91 -10.50 29.08
C HIS A 253 23.69 -10.95 27.86
N SER A 254 24.51 -11.97 28.07
CA SER A 254 25.20 -12.71 27.04
C SER A 254 24.18 -13.40 26.10
N HIS A 255 23.86 -12.75 24.97
CA HIS A 255 23.19 -13.42 23.86
C HIS A 255 24.20 -14.26 23.09
N ARG A 256 24.09 -15.58 23.23
CA ARG A 256 24.73 -16.55 22.33
C ARG A 256 24.25 -16.28 20.91
N SER A 257 25.13 -15.72 20.10
CA SER A 257 24.96 -15.64 18.66
C SER A 257 25.04 -17.04 18.05
N HIS A 258 23.94 -17.55 17.54
CA HIS A 258 23.99 -18.68 16.61
C HIS A 258 24.65 -18.22 15.30
N ARG A 259 25.91 -18.55 15.14
CA ARG A 259 26.61 -18.52 13.85
C ARG A 259 25.94 -19.55 12.93
N THR A 260 25.14 -19.10 11.97
CA THR A 260 24.81 -19.90 10.79
C THR A 260 25.95 -19.77 9.78
N ALA A 261 26.47 -20.93 9.41
CA ALA A 261 27.55 -21.09 8.45
C ALA A 261 27.24 -20.44 7.10
N GLY A 262 28.26 -19.85 6.49
CA GLY A 262 28.18 -19.14 5.23
C GLY A 262 27.72 -20.00 4.07
N ALA A 263 26.67 -19.56 3.39
CA ALA A 263 26.30 -20.04 2.08
C ALA A 263 27.11 -19.29 1.00
N PRO A 264 27.50 -19.94 -0.11
CA PRO A 264 28.34 -19.34 -1.13
C PRO A 264 27.67 -18.15 -1.82
N THR A 265 28.46 -17.11 -2.00
CA THR A 265 28.06 -15.86 -2.68
C THR A 265 27.92 -16.14 -4.17
N ILE A 266 26.69 -16.26 -4.68
CA ILE A 266 26.43 -16.28 -6.11
C ILE A 266 26.42 -14.83 -6.62
N HIS A 267 27.42 -14.46 -7.40
CA HIS A 267 27.43 -13.21 -8.18
C HIS A 267 26.40 -13.31 -9.30
N LEU A 268 25.25 -12.67 -9.12
CA LEU A 268 24.29 -12.45 -10.20
C LEU A 268 24.77 -11.30 -11.09
N PRO A 269 24.77 -11.44 -12.42
CA PRO A 269 25.11 -10.34 -13.33
C PRO A 269 24.10 -9.19 -13.16
N ARG A 270 24.60 -7.94 -13.28
CA ARG A 270 23.79 -6.72 -13.32
C ARG A 270 22.98 -6.70 -14.62
N SER A 271 21.85 -7.40 -14.65
CA SER A 271 20.87 -7.24 -15.72
C SER A 271 19.92 -6.09 -15.38
N ALA A 272 19.44 -5.38 -16.41
CA ALA A 272 18.42 -4.35 -16.35
C ALA A 272 17.22 -4.79 -15.48
N PRO A 273 16.44 -3.87 -14.87
CA PRO A 273 15.32 -4.24 -14.00
C PRO A 273 14.36 -5.12 -14.81
N ARG A 274 14.30 -6.40 -14.48
CA ARG A 274 13.33 -7.33 -15.05
C ARG A 274 11.95 -6.83 -14.68
N LYS A 275 11.05 -6.69 -15.66
CA LYS A 275 9.63 -6.39 -15.43
C LYS A 275 9.11 -7.35 -14.37
N SER A 276 8.52 -6.84 -13.30
CA SER A 276 7.94 -7.69 -12.26
C SER A 276 6.68 -8.34 -12.80
N ALA A 277 6.71 -9.66 -12.94
CA ALA A 277 5.50 -10.41 -13.26
C ALA A 277 4.55 -10.40 -12.08
N ARG A 278 3.26 -10.23 -12.34
CA ARG A 278 2.20 -10.27 -11.35
C ARG A 278 1.24 -11.41 -11.67
N PHE A 279 1.09 -12.31 -10.73
CA PHE A 279 0.15 -13.42 -10.79
C PHE A 279 -1.19 -13.00 -10.18
N GLY A 280 -2.30 -13.40 -10.83
CA GLY A 280 -3.66 -13.08 -10.41
C GLY A 280 -4.56 -14.30 -10.33
N LEU A 281 -5.46 -14.24 -9.37
CA LEU A 281 -6.58 -15.16 -9.19
C LEU A 281 -7.83 -14.30 -9.10
N GLU A 282 -8.76 -14.51 -10.00
CA GLU A 282 -10.07 -13.87 -10.01
C GLU A 282 -11.13 -14.96 -9.89
N PHE A 283 -12.10 -14.77 -9.00
CA PHE A 283 -13.17 -15.75 -8.79
C PHE A 283 -14.49 -15.08 -8.43
N TYR A 284 -15.58 -15.70 -8.84
CA TYR A 284 -16.93 -15.18 -8.67
C TYR A 284 -17.89 -16.28 -8.23
N ASP A 285 -18.61 -16.03 -7.14
CA ASP A 285 -19.70 -16.87 -6.64
C ASP A 285 -21.04 -16.32 -7.11
N PRO A 286 -21.71 -16.98 -8.07
CA PRO A 286 -22.97 -16.49 -8.62
C PRO A 286 -24.17 -16.61 -7.66
N ALA A 287 -24.11 -17.51 -6.66
CA ALA A 287 -25.18 -17.67 -5.69
C ALA A 287 -25.14 -16.57 -4.63
N LEU A 288 -23.95 -16.25 -4.14
CA LEU A 288 -23.75 -15.16 -3.18
C LEU A 288 -23.59 -13.81 -3.87
N ARG A 289 -23.36 -13.82 -5.19
CA ARG A 289 -23.01 -12.63 -5.99
C ARG A 289 -21.83 -11.86 -5.40
N ILE A 290 -20.80 -12.60 -4.99
CA ILE A 290 -19.54 -12.08 -4.44
C ILE A 290 -18.44 -12.31 -5.45
N GLY A 291 -17.78 -11.24 -5.84
CA GLY A 291 -16.59 -11.27 -6.67
C GLY A 291 -15.33 -11.00 -5.86
N ALA A 292 -14.28 -11.75 -6.16
CA ALA A 292 -12.99 -11.55 -5.49
C ALA A 292 -11.82 -11.64 -6.46
N MET A 293 -10.77 -10.88 -6.16
CA MET A 293 -9.50 -10.95 -6.85
C MET A 293 -8.35 -10.93 -5.86
N ALA A 294 -7.36 -11.80 -6.08
CA ALA A 294 -6.10 -11.80 -5.36
C ALA A 294 -4.94 -11.67 -6.34
N SER A 295 -3.85 -11.05 -5.92
CA SER A 295 -2.66 -10.99 -6.76
C SER A 295 -1.38 -11.01 -5.93
N PHE A 296 -0.31 -11.56 -6.55
CA PHE A 296 1.02 -11.67 -5.97
C PHE A 296 2.05 -11.12 -6.96
N ASP A 297 2.92 -10.24 -6.49
CA ASP A 297 4.08 -9.81 -7.25
C ASP A 297 5.17 -10.88 -7.18
N LEU A 298 5.62 -11.38 -8.33
CA LEU A 298 6.56 -12.49 -8.43
C LEU A 298 8.02 -12.03 -8.62
N GLY A 299 8.25 -10.72 -8.73
CA GLY A 299 9.57 -10.14 -8.98
C GLY A 299 10.59 -10.41 -7.87
N VAL A 300 11.88 -10.35 -8.25
CA VAL A 300 13.00 -10.46 -7.31
C VAL A 300 13.14 -9.14 -6.54
N GLY A 301 13.11 -9.20 -5.22
CA GLY A 301 13.28 -8.05 -4.33
C GLY A 301 11.99 -7.63 -3.63
N ARG A 302 11.46 -6.47 -3.95
CA ARG A 302 10.22 -5.96 -3.35
C ARG A 302 9.02 -6.55 -4.09
N GLY A 303 8.29 -7.44 -3.44
CA GLY A 303 7.05 -8.00 -3.94
C GLY A 303 5.93 -7.71 -2.96
N GLY A 304 4.71 -7.64 -3.46
CA GLY A 304 3.52 -7.45 -2.65
C GLY A 304 2.46 -8.50 -2.95
N GLY A 305 1.44 -8.52 -2.12
CA GLY A 305 0.23 -9.28 -2.36
C GLY A 305 -0.97 -8.46 -1.92
N ARG A 306 -2.08 -8.72 -2.57
CA ARG A 306 -3.34 -8.08 -2.23
C ARG A 306 -4.49 -9.00 -2.55
N PHE A 307 -5.59 -8.80 -1.86
CA PHE A 307 -6.90 -9.25 -2.32
C PHE A 307 -7.92 -8.12 -2.22
N MET A 308 -8.98 -8.28 -2.98
CA MET A 308 -10.16 -7.42 -2.96
C MET A 308 -11.39 -8.29 -3.13
N ILE A 309 -12.39 -8.08 -2.27
CA ILE A 309 -13.67 -8.79 -2.32
C ILE A 309 -14.75 -7.73 -2.51
N LEU A 310 -15.47 -7.82 -3.62
CA LEU A 310 -16.59 -6.94 -3.98
C LEU A 310 -17.90 -7.62 -3.64
N ARG A 311 -18.79 -6.92 -2.94
CA ARG A 311 -20.07 -7.41 -2.48
C ARG A 311 -21.22 -6.66 -3.16
N THR A 312 -22.40 -7.28 -3.18
CA THR A 312 -23.59 -6.70 -3.80
C THR A 312 -24.15 -5.49 -3.09
N ASP A 313 -23.85 -5.32 -1.81
CA ASP A 313 -24.22 -4.14 -1.04
C ASP A 313 -23.36 -2.91 -1.38
N GLY A 314 -22.47 -3.02 -2.35
CA GLY A 314 -21.54 -1.97 -2.76
C GLY A 314 -20.28 -1.89 -1.89
N SER A 315 -20.20 -2.67 -0.82
CA SER A 315 -19.01 -2.68 0.03
C SER A 315 -17.85 -3.45 -0.58
N VAL A 316 -16.64 -3.08 -0.18
CA VAL A 316 -15.41 -3.76 -0.57
C VAL A 316 -14.54 -4.06 0.62
N LEU A 317 -14.01 -5.29 0.69
CA LEU A 317 -12.93 -5.68 1.59
C LEU A 317 -11.62 -5.67 0.84
N LEU A 318 -10.63 -4.99 1.38
CA LEU A 318 -9.32 -4.84 0.79
C LEU A 318 -8.22 -5.27 1.76
N PHE A 319 -7.28 -6.05 1.27
CA PHE A 319 -5.99 -6.29 1.92
C PHE A 319 -4.85 -5.94 0.98
N THR A 320 -3.82 -5.31 1.52
CA THR A 320 -2.54 -5.09 0.85
C THR A 320 -1.42 -5.41 1.83
N GLY A 321 -0.42 -6.16 1.36
CA GLY A 321 0.74 -6.54 2.15
C GLY A 321 2.02 -6.50 1.33
N GLU A 322 3.16 -6.44 2.01
CA GLU A 322 4.48 -6.56 1.37
C GLU A 322 5.12 -7.91 1.70
N ARG A 323 5.80 -8.48 0.72
CA ARG A 323 6.48 -9.76 0.85
C ARG A 323 7.70 -9.61 1.76
N GLY A 324 7.79 -10.48 2.77
CA GLY A 324 9.02 -10.69 3.54
C GLY A 324 10.12 -11.32 2.68
N SER A 325 11.33 -11.38 3.23
CA SER A 325 12.48 -12.01 2.56
C SER A 325 12.39 -13.55 2.49
N ASP A 326 11.43 -14.15 3.15
CA ASP A 326 11.33 -15.61 3.28
C ASP A 326 10.76 -16.23 2.01
N ARG A 327 11.58 -17.05 1.36
CA ARG A 327 11.19 -17.89 0.22
C ARG A 327 10.85 -19.29 0.72
N GLU A 328 9.63 -19.51 1.19
CA GLU A 328 9.12 -20.89 1.25
C GLU A 328 8.98 -21.42 -0.19
N SER A 329 9.62 -22.55 -0.49
CA SER A 329 9.66 -23.11 -1.85
C SER A 329 8.27 -23.50 -2.38
N ALA A 330 7.38 -23.96 -1.51
CA ALA A 330 6.07 -24.51 -1.88
C ALA A 330 4.89 -23.51 -1.73
N ALA A 331 5.14 -22.25 -1.35
CA ALA A 331 4.08 -21.27 -1.15
C ALA A 331 4.49 -19.85 -1.56
N LEU A 332 3.51 -19.07 -2.05
CA LEU A 332 3.61 -17.61 -2.14
C LEU A 332 2.97 -17.03 -0.89
N ARG A 333 3.74 -16.28 -0.11
CA ARG A 333 3.25 -15.67 1.14
C ARG A 333 3.50 -14.18 1.16
N VAL A 334 2.47 -13.42 1.57
CA VAL A 334 2.53 -11.97 1.81
C VAL A 334 1.74 -11.68 3.08
N GLY A 335 2.46 -11.54 4.19
CA GLY A 335 1.82 -11.45 5.50
C GLY A 335 0.88 -12.64 5.76
N PRO A 336 -0.39 -12.36 6.08
CA PRO A 336 -1.41 -13.40 6.31
C PRO A 336 -1.96 -14.03 5.02
N LEU A 337 -1.71 -13.43 3.85
CA LEU A 337 -2.18 -13.97 2.55
C LEU A 337 -1.21 -15.03 2.05
N ARG A 338 -1.72 -16.23 1.79
CA ARG A 338 -0.93 -17.39 1.37
C ARG A 338 -1.57 -18.12 0.20
N LEU A 339 -0.77 -18.42 -0.83
CA LEU A 339 -1.14 -19.33 -1.91
C LEU A 339 -0.20 -20.53 -1.87
N ARG A 340 -0.74 -21.74 -1.83
CA ARG A 340 0.03 -22.99 -1.81
C ARG A 340 -0.61 -24.08 -2.67
N THR A 341 0.16 -25.09 -3.00
CA THR A 341 -0.34 -26.32 -3.59
C THR A 341 -0.67 -27.31 -2.48
N ASP A 342 -1.87 -27.89 -2.52
CA ASP A 342 -2.34 -28.90 -1.59
C ASP A 342 -3.08 -30.01 -2.35
N GLY A 343 -2.52 -31.24 -2.33
CA GLY A 343 -3.12 -32.38 -3.05
C GLY A 343 -3.30 -32.15 -4.56
N GLY A 344 -2.41 -31.37 -5.21
CA GLY A 344 -2.49 -31.03 -6.63
C GLY A 344 -3.49 -29.91 -6.97
N ARG A 345 -4.09 -29.27 -5.95
CA ARG A 345 -4.97 -28.10 -6.09
C ARG A 345 -4.28 -26.85 -5.58
N LEU A 346 -4.56 -25.72 -6.20
CA LEU A 346 -4.15 -24.43 -5.66
C LEU A 346 -5.11 -24.03 -4.53
N ARG A 347 -4.53 -23.65 -3.39
CA ARG A 347 -5.27 -23.18 -2.22
C ARG A 347 -4.83 -21.78 -1.83
N LEU A 348 -5.79 -20.86 -1.76
CA LEU A 348 -5.62 -19.50 -1.28
C LEU A 348 -6.16 -19.41 0.14
N GLU A 349 -5.33 -18.94 1.06
CA GLU A 349 -5.65 -18.81 2.49
C GLU A 349 -5.38 -17.39 2.97
N PHE A 350 -6.20 -16.94 3.90
CA PHE A 350 -6.01 -15.68 4.60
C PHE A 350 -6.58 -15.76 6.03
N VAL A 351 -5.85 -15.20 6.99
CA VAL A 351 -6.32 -14.99 8.36
C VAL A 351 -5.72 -13.69 8.87
N GLY A 352 -6.52 -12.64 8.97
CA GLY A 352 -6.00 -11.35 9.43
C GLY A 352 -6.93 -10.17 9.17
N PRO A 353 -6.42 -8.95 9.42
CA PRO A 353 -7.19 -7.73 9.21
C PRO A 353 -7.37 -7.42 7.74
N ALA A 354 -8.55 -6.89 7.38
CA ALA A 354 -8.85 -6.31 6.09
C ALA A 354 -9.58 -4.97 6.27
N LEU A 355 -9.39 -4.07 5.32
CA LEU A 355 -10.05 -2.78 5.30
C LEU A 355 -11.44 -2.94 4.67
N LEU A 356 -12.49 -2.65 5.40
CA LEU A 356 -13.86 -2.60 4.91
C LEU A 356 -14.23 -1.17 4.53
N THR A 357 -14.51 -0.95 3.25
CA THR A 357 -15.07 0.31 2.73
C THR A 357 -16.54 0.07 2.39
N PRO A 358 -17.47 0.83 3.01
CA PRO A 358 -18.91 0.59 2.82
C PRO A 358 -19.40 0.83 1.40
N ASP A 359 -18.79 1.78 0.70
CA ASP A 359 -19.15 2.17 -0.67
C ASP A 359 -17.90 2.18 -1.57
N ALA A 360 -17.79 1.18 -2.43
CA ALA A 360 -16.70 1.05 -3.39
C ALA A 360 -16.60 2.23 -4.37
N ALA A 361 -17.70 2.94 -4.64
CA ALA A 361 -17.68 4.11 -5.53
C ALA A 361 -16.81 5.25 -5.00
N THR A 362 -16.56 5.29 -3.69
CA THR A 362 -15.69 6.30 -3.07
C THR A 362 -14.23 6.19 -3.49
N TYR A 363 -13.80 5.05 -4.05
CA TYR A 363 -12.41 4.85 -4.52
C TYR A 363 -12.01 5.70 -5.73
N VAL A 364 -12.91 6.48 -6.31
CA VAL A 364 -12.54 7.58 -7.23
C VAL A 364 -11.65 8.61 -6.53
N ASN A 365 -11.77 8.72 -5.21
CA ASN A 365 -10.89 9.47 -4.33
C ASN A 365 -10.46 8.57 -3.17
N ILE A 366 -9.21 8.13 -3.18
CA ILE A 366 -8.68 7.17 -2.20
C ILE A 366 -8.75 7.69 -0.76
N GLU A 367 -8.54 9.00 -0.52
CA GLU A 367 -8.60 9.58 0.81
C GLU A 367 -10.04 9.55 1.35
N ARG A 368 -11.03 9.86 0.51
CA ARG A 368 -12.43 9.73 0.86
C ARG A 368 -12.81 8.27 1.16
N ALA A 369 -12.34 7.33 0.34
CA ALA A 369 -12.57 5.92 0.59
C ALA A 369 -12.00 5.50 1.96
N LEU A 370 -10.74 5.86 2.23
CA LEU A 370 -10.08 5.55 3.49
C LEU A 370 -10.78 6.20 4.69
N SER A 371 -11.23 7.46 4.58
CA SER A 371 -11.92 8.14 5.69
C SER A 371 -13.26 7.52 6.07
N GLN A 372 -13.89 6.78 5.16
CA GLN A 372 -15.14 6.05 5.37
C GLN A 372 -14.95 4.57 5.71
N SER A 373 -13.71 4.11 5.71
CA SER A 373 -13.37 2.71 5.94
C SER A 373 -13.23 2.38 7.42
N SER A 374 -13.42 1.11 7.74
CA SER A 374 -13.11 0.53 9.05
C SER A 374 -12.18 -0.67 8.89
N LEU A 375 -11.48 -1.03 9.95
CA LEU A 375 -10.63 -2.22 9.99
C LEU A 375 -11.43 -3.40 10.52
N GLU A 376 -11.68 -4.40 9.67
CA GLU A 376 -12.20 -5.70 10.08
C GLU A 376 -11.04 -6.59 10.52
N THR A 377 -11.00 -6.96 11.79
CA THR A 377 -9.86 -7.68 12.39
C THR A 377 -9.90 -9.19 12.18
N GLU A 378 -11.08 -9.76 11.91
CA GLU A 378 -11.30 -11.20 11.83
C GLU A 378 -11.83 -11.63 10.44
N VAL A 379 -11.05 -11.38 9.41
CA VAL A 379 -11.36 -11.93 8.09
C VAL A 379 -10.58 -13.23 7.91
N THR A 380 -11.28 -14.31 7.60
CA THR A 380 -10.64 -15.58 7.27
C THR A 380 -11.22 -16.15 6.01
N PHE A 381 -10.40 -16.76 5.17
CA PHE A 381 -10.89 -17.58 4.08
C PHE A 381 -9.91 -18.70 3.71
N THR A 382 -10.49 -19.78 3.18
CA THR A 382 -9.77 -20.88 2.55
C THR A 382 -10.51 -21.24 1.27
N ILE A 383 -9.87 -21.04 0.13
CA ILE A 383 -10.43 -21.23 -1.20
C ILE A 383 -9.57 -22.23 -1.97
N ASP A 384 -10.17 -23.31 -2.42
CA ASP A 384 -9.56 -24.33 -3.27
C ASP A 384 -9.97 -24.13 -4.73
N PHE A 385 -9.00 -24.12 -5.64
CA PHE A 385 -9.21 -23.97 -7.07
C PHE A 385 -9.04 -25.32 -7.76
N THR A 386 -10.04 -25.72 -8.54
CA THR A 386 -10.01 -26.90 -9.41
C THR A 386 -9.90 -26.41 -10.84
N LEU A 387 -8.73 -26.60 -11.45
CA LEU A 387 -8.41 -26.16 -12.80
C LEU A 387 -8.41 -27.35 -13.74
N GLY A 388 -8.76 -27.15 -15.01
CA GLY A 388 -8.81 -28.22 -16.01
C GLY A 388 -7.46 -28.92 -16.28
N THR A 389 -6.33 -28.28 -15.92
CA THR A 389 -4.98 -28.87 -15.90
C THR A 389 -4.29 -28.48 -14.61
N SER A 390 -3.45 -29.36 -14.06
CA SER A 390 -2.70 -29.08 -12.83
C SER A 390 -1.82 -27.83 -13.01
N LEU A 391 -1.94 -26.91 -12.07
CA LEU A 391 -1.09 -25.75 -11.96
C LEU A 391 -0.60 -25.68 -10.50
N ASP A 392 0.68 -25.63 -10.29
CA ASP A 392 1.30 -25.47 -8.97
C ASP A 392 2.04 -24.12 -8.85
N VAL A 393 2.45 -23.79 -7.63
CA VAL A 393 3.15 -22.53 -7.35
C VAL A 393 4.52 -22.47 -8.06
N GLU A 394 5.18 -23.62 -8.28
CA GLU A 394 6.48 -23.67 -8.96
C GLU A 394 6.31 -23.36 -10.45
N SER A 395 5.28 -23.90 -11.10
CA SER A 395 4.92 -23.60 -12.49
C SER A 395 4.60 -22.11 -12.68
N VAL A 396 3.89 -21.49 -11.71
CA VAL A 396 3.61 -20.05 -11.72
C VAL A 396 4.89 -19.22 -11.63
N ARG A 397 5.83 -19.62 -10.77
CA ARG A 397 7.13 -18.94 -10.64
C ARG A 397 7.98 -19.09 -11.89
N ALA A 398 8.08 -20.30 -12.43
CA ALA A 398 8.85 -20.58 -13.65
C ALA A 398 8.33 -19.77 -14.85
N GLY A 399 7.02 -19.68 -15.03
CA GLY A 399 6.40 -18.83 -16.05
C GLY A 399 6.72 -17.35 -15.91
N ALA A 400 6.85 -16.87 -14.65
CA ALA A 400 7.23 -15.48 -14.38
C ALA A 400 8.72 -15.17 -14.61
N GLU A 401 9.60 -16.16 -14.46
CA GLU A 401 11.05 -16.02 -14.67
C GLU A 401 11.44 -16.02 -16.15
N GLY A 402 10.60 -16.56 -17.03
CA GLY A 402 10.83 -16.64 -18.47
C GLY A 402 10.70 -15.28 -19.17
N GLU A 403 9.53 -15.02 -19.70
CA GLU A 403 9.23 -13.82 -20.51
C GLU A 403 8.41 -12.73 -19.77
N GLY A 404 8.44 -12.72 -18.45
CA GLY A 404 7.63 -11.82 -17.63
C GLY A 404 6.16 -12.28 -17.54
N ALA A 405 5.22 -11.32 -17.44
CA ALA A 405 3.80 -11.65 -17.26
C ALA A 405 3.20 -12.51 -18.39
N SER A 406 3.79 -12.48 -19.58
CA SER A 406 3.33 -13.28 -20.74
C SER A 406 3.62 -14.78 -20.59
N GLY A 407 4.58 -15.18 -19.74
CA GLY A 407 4.89 -16.59 -19.49
C GLY A 407 3.92 -17.29 -18.52
N ILE A 408 3.08 -16.56 -17.81
CA ILE A 408 2.12 -17.15 -16.87
C ILE A 408 0.89 -17.66 -17.64
N PRO A 409 0.59 -18.98 -17.60
CA PRO A 409 -0.52 -19.54 -18.36
C PRO A 409 -1.86 -19.07 -17.77
N VAL A 410 -2.81 -18.74 -18.65
CA VAL A 410 -4.20 -18.49 -18.25
C VAL A 410 -4.93 -19.83 -18.13
N ARG A 411 -5.65 -20.02 -17.03
CA ARG A 411 -6.47 -21.20 -16.75
C ARG A 411 -7.83 -20.75 -16.23
N PHE A 412 -8.86 -21.46 -16.65
CA PHE A 412 -10.21 -21.33 -16.14
C PHE A 412 -10.61 -22.61 -15.41
N GLY A 413 -11.51 -22.48 -14.46
CA GLY A 413 -12.02 -23.60 -13.70
C GLY A 413 -13.00 -23.16 -12.64
N ASN A 414 -13.21 -24.03 -11.66
CA ASN A 414 -14.12 -23.81 -10.57
C ASN A 414 -13.34 -23.61 -9.26
N PHE A 415 -13.99 -22.99 -8.30
CA PHE A 415 -13.48 -22.91 -6.94
C PHE A 415 -14.56 -23.31 -5.93
N SER A 416 -14.12 -23.72 -4.76
CA SER A 416 -14.96 -23.91 -3.58
C SER A 416 -14.19 -23.52 -2.32
N GLY A 417 -14.91 -23.13 -1.28
CA GLY A 417 -14.25 -22.76 -0.04
C GLY A 417 -15.16 -22.20 1.02
N ARG A 418 -14.53 -21.63 2.04
CA ARG A 418 -15.22 -20.95 3.16
C ARG A 418 -14.59 -19.60 3.39
N MET A 419 -15.44 -18.65 3.76
CA MET A 419 -15.02 -17.30 4.13
C MET A 419 -15.80 -16.86 5.36
N ARG A 420 -15.11 -16.23 6.33
CA ARG A 420 -15.73 -15.57 7.46
C ARG A 420 -15.42 -14.09 7.43
N ILE A 421 -16.46 -13.27 7.54
CA ILE A 421 -16.35 -11.80 7.59
C ILE A 421 -17.30 -11.31 8.67
N GLY A 422 -16.80 -10.48 9.61
CA GLY A 422 -17.61 -9.93 10.69
C GLY A 422 -18.35 -11.02 11.48
N GLY A 423 -17.70 -12.16 11.75
CA GLY A 423 -18.27 -13.30 12.49
C GLY A 423 -19.25 -14.17 11.69
N ARG A 424 -19.56 -13.85 10.43
CA ARG A 424 -20.47 -14.64 9.58
C ARG A 424 -19.70 -15.57 8.66
N ASP A 425 -20.10 -16.84 8.65
CA ASP A 425 -19.53 -17.87 7.77
C ASP A 425 -20.31 -17.92 6.44
N HIS A 426 -19.57 -17.96 5.33
CA HIS A 426 -20.06 -18.12 3.98
C HIS A 426 -19.39 -19.34 3.33
N SER A 427 -20.20 -20.30 2.85
CA SER A 427 -19.71 -21.32 1.92
C SER A 427 -19.75 -20.74 0.52
N MET A 428 -18.63 -20.77 -0.18
CA MET A 428 -18.46 -20.17 -1.50
C MET A 428 -18.19 -21.24 -2.55
N SER A 429 -18.75 -21.07 -3.74
CA SER A 429 -18.44 -21.89 -4.91
C SER A 429 -18.78 -21.14 -6.19
N GLY A 430 -18.08 -21.44 -7.26
CA GLY A 430 -18.33 -20.78 -8.54
C GLY A 430 -17.18 -20.91 -9.51
N VAL A 431 -17.01 -19.90 -10.35
CA VAL A 431 -16.04 -19.87 -11.44
C VAL A 431 -14.80 -19.08 -11.09
N ALA A 432 -13.66 -19.50 -11.64
CA ALA A 432 -12.38 -18.86 -11.41
C ALA A 432 -11.53 -18.73 -12.67
N ARG A 433 -10.72 -17.67 -12.71
CA ARG A 433 -9.63 -17.48 -13.66
C ARG A 433 -8.32 -17.31 -12.91
N ILE A 434 -7.28 -17.93 -13.40
CA ILE A 434 -5.92 -17.83 -12.89
C ILE A 434 -4.99 -17.48 -14.05
N GLY A 435 -4.04 -16.59 -13.80
CA GLY A 435 -3.11 -16.17 -14.86
C GLY A 435 -2.34 -14.89 -14.50
N PRO A 436 -1.88 -14.14 -15.50
CA PRO A 436 -1.37 -12.80 -15.28
C PRO A 436 -2.43 -11.93 -14.62
N ALA A 437 -2.04 -11.15 -13.60
CA ALA A 437 -3.01 -10.35 -12.86
C ALA A 437 -3.78 -9.42 -13.80
N PHE A 438 -5.10 -9.47 -13.72
CA PHE A 438 -6.00 -8.72 -14.59
C PHE A 438 -5.77 -7.20 -14.49
N THR A 439 -5.33 -6.76 -13.33
CA THR A 439 -5.12 -5.34 -13.02
C THR A 439 -3.75 -4.79 -13.43
N ALA A 440 -2.89 -5.56 -14.11
CA ALA A 440 -1.61 -5.04 -14.58
C ALA A 440 -1.85 -4.05 -15.74
N LEU A 441 -1.45 -2.79 -15.55
CA LEU A 441 -1.31 -1.82 -16.63
C LEU A 441 0.08 -2.04 -17.23
N ASP A 442 0.16 -2.87 -18.28
CA ASP A 442 1.42 -3.07 -18.99
C ASP A 442 1.80 -1.80 -19.77
N ASP A 443 3.09 -1.66 -20.12
CA ASP A 443 3.67 -0.49 -20.80
C ASP A 443 3.15 -0.21 -22.22
N ALA A 444 2.01 -0.78 -22.59
CA ALA A 444 1.42 -0.58 -23.90
C ALA A 444 1.02 0.91 -24.08
N ALA A 445 1.33 1.44 -25.24
CA ALA A 445 0.93 2.78 -25.63
C ALA A 445 -0.56 2.79 -26.00
N PHE A 446 -1.46 2.66 -25.03
CA PHE A 446 -2.89 2.78 -25.27
C PHE A 446 -3.49 3.98 -24.51
N ASP A 447 -4.55 4.56 -25.04
CA ASP A 447 -5.31 5.62 -24.40
C ASP A 447 -6.49 5.08 -23.60
N ALA A 448 -7.02 3.93 -24.03
CA ALA A 448 -8.04 3.19 -23.28
C ALA A 448 -7.85 1.69 -23.45
N ARG A 449 -8.40 0.93 -22.50
CA ARG A 449 -8.41 -0.53 -22.54
C ARG A 449 -9.70 -1.06 -21.97
N ARG A 450 -10.23 -2.11 -22.63
CA ARG A 450 -11.37 -2.90 -22.13
C ARG A 450 -10.94 -4.35 -22.04
N ARG A 451 -11.29 -5.01 -20.94
CA ARG A 451 -11.05 -6.43 -20.73
C ARG A 451 -12.31 -7.08 -20.18
N LEU A 452 -12.58 -8.27 -20.64
CA LEU A 452 -13.67 -9.11 -20.19
C LEU A 452 -13.17 -10.55 -20.13
N TRP A 453 -13.51 -11.26 -19.09
CA TRP A 453 -13.53 -12.71 -19.13
C TRP A 453 -14.83 -13.22 -18.49
N ALA A 454 -15.36 -14.29 -19.02
CA ALA A 454 -16.51 -14.97 -18.47
C ALA A 454 -16.36 -16.47 -18.68
N PHE A 455 -16.84 -17.25 -17.75
CA PHE A 455 -16.79 -18.70 -17.77
C PHE A 455 -18.19 -19.26 -17.55
N ALA A 456 -18.58 -20.23 -18.38
CA ALA A 456 -19.87 -20.87 -18.26
C ALA A 456 -19.87 -21.87 -17.11
N ASP A 457 -21.03 -21.99 -16.46
CA ASP A 457 -21.29 -23.04 -15.47
C ASP A 457 -21.43 -24.46 -16.10
N THR A 458 -21.31 -24.54 -17.41
CA THR A 458 -21.44 -25.77 -18.22
C THR A 458 -20.25 -25.89 -19.16
N ASP A 459 -20.17 -26.98 -19.95
CA ASP A 459 -19.13 -27.22 -20.95
C ASP A 459 -19.05 -26.19 -22.10
N ALA A 460 -19.81 -25.11 -22.03
CA ALA A 460 -19.87 -24.08 -23.08
C ALA A 460 -18.59 -23.19 -23.16
N GLY A 461 -17.60 -23.43 -22.28
CA GLY A 461 -16.28 -22.82 -22.35
C GLY A 461 -16.16 -21.44 -21.75
N ALA A 462 -15.02 -20.79 -21.98
CA ALA A 462 -14.71 -19.46 -21.50
C ALA A 462 -14.76 -18.43 -22.63
N ILE A 463 -15.11 -17.19 -22.30
CA ILE A 463 -15.01 -16.03 -23.19
C ILE A 463 -13.95 -15.11 -22.63
N GLN A 464 -13.07 -14.64 -23.49
CA GLN A 464 -12.07 -13.63 -23.15
C GLN A 464 -12.03 -12.56 -24.23
N ALA A 465 -12.22 -11.31 -23.85
CA ALA A 465 -12.03 -10.16 -24.72
C ALA A 465 -11.00 -9.20 -24.11
N ASN A 466 -10.17 -8.65 -24.97
CA ASN A 466 -9.19 -7.63 -24.60
C ASN A 466 -9.03 -6.67 -25.78
N GLU A 467 -9.34 -5.41 -25.55
CA GLU A 467 -9.31 -4.36 -26.59
C GLU A 467 -8.52 -3.17 -26.10
N PHE A 468 -7.80 -2.55 -27.01
CA PHE A 468 -7.01 -1.34 -26.78
C PHE A 468 -7.46 -0.22 -27.72
N PHE A 469 -7.59 0.98 -27.19
CA PHE A 469 -7.82 2.19 -27.98
C PHE A 469 -6.49 2.90 -28.22
N VAL A 470 -6.09 2.96 -29.49
CA VAL A 470 -4.84 3.57 -29.95
C VAL A 470 -5.15 4.27 -31.27
N ASP A 471 -4.59 5.49 -31.46
CA ASP A 471 -4.76 6.27 -32.68
C ASP A 471 -6.25 6.41 -33.12
N ALA A 472 -7.10 6.76 -32.14
CA ALA A 472 -8.55 6.94 -32.31
C ALA A 472 -9.32 5.69 -32.80
N ARG A 473 -8.81 4.47 -32.60
CA ARG A 473 -9.46 3.20 -32.97
C ARG A 473 -9.29 2.13 -31.93
N TRP A 474 -10.27 1.24 -31.84
CA TRP A 474 -10.20 0.02 -31.03
C TRP A 474 -9.49 -1.10 -31.80
N HIS A 475 -8.53 -1.74 -31.16
CA HIS A 475 -7.79 -2.88 -31.70
C HIS A 475 -7.93 -4.08 -30.78
N PRO A 476 -8.20 -5.29 -31.31
CA PRO A 476 -8.21 -6.50 -30.51
C PRO A 476 -6.82 -6.80 -29.96
N GLY A 477 -6.74 -7.20 -28.70
CA GLY A 477 -5.52 -7.68 -28.07
C GLY A 477 -5.22 -9.14 -28.37
N SER A 478 -4.00 -9.56 -28.12
CA SER A 478 -3.62 -10.98 -28.25
C SER A 478 -4.44 -11.86 -27.29
N GLY A 479 -4.92 -13.00 -27.78
CA GLY A 479 -5.72 -13.96 -27.00
C GLY A 479 -7.18 -13.53 -26.80
N SER A 480 -7.65 -12.51 -27.51
CA SER A 480 -9.08 -12.18 -27.63
C SER A 480 -9.78 -13.23 -28.48
N ASP A 481 -10.84 -13.81 -27.95
CA ASP A 481 -11.88 -14.36 -28.83
C ASP A 481 -12.41 -13.21 -29.70
N ARG A 482 -13.08 -13.50 -30.79
CA ARG A 482 -13.74 -12.51 -31.65
C ARG A 482 -14.90 -11.82 -30.90
N CYS A 483 -14.58 -11.16 -29.78
CA CYS A 483 -15.56 -10.52 -28.91
C CYS A 483 -15.21 -9.03 -28.79
N ARG A 484 -16.13 -8.17 -29.15
CA ARG A 484 -16.02 -6.71 -29.06
C ARG A 484 -16.88 -6.20 -27.90
N ILE A 485 -16.31 -5.38 -27.04
CA ILE A 485 -17.02 -4.76 -25.91
C ILE A 485 -17.55 -3.39 -26.35
N ILE A 486 -18.89 -3.22 -26.41
CA ILE A 486 -19.49 -2.03 -27.01
C ILE A 486 -19.76 -0.90 -26.01
N ALA A 487 -20.03 -1.18 -24.74
CA ALA A 487 -20.39 -0.13 -23.80
C ALA A 487 -19.86 -0.36 -22.39
N CYS A 488 -18.97 0.51 -21.96
CA CYS A 488 -18.67 0.74 -20.54
C CYS A 488 -17.75 1.96 -20.38
N GLU A 489 -18.27 3.08 -19.94
CA GLU A 489 -17.45 4.26 -19.65
C GLU A 489 -17.22 4.42 -18.14
N PRO A 490 -15.96 4.52 -17.66
CA PRO A 490 -15.68 4.98 -16.30
C PRO A 490 -15.98 6.50 -16.18
N PRO A 491 -16.43 6.99 -15.00
CA PRO A 491 -16.70 6.29 -13.75
C PRO A 491 -18.13 5.79 -13.62
N ALA A 492 -19.03 6.14 -14.54
CA ALA A 492 -20.41 5.69 -14.52
C ALA A 492 -20.50 4.35 -15.23
N ILE A 493 -20.47 3.26 -14.48
CA ILE A 493 -20.79 1.95 -15.02
C ILE A 493 -22.31 1.82 -15.05
N HIS A 494 -22.84 1.72 -16.26
CA HIS A 494 -24.22 1.33 -16.45
C HIS A 494 -24.44 -0.07 -15.88
N ALA A 495 -25.66 -0.37 -15.45
CA ALA A 495 -26.02 -1.67 -14.90
C ALA A 495 -25.81 -2.83 -15.90
N SER A 496 -25.46 -2.54 -17.16
CA SER A 496 -25.26 -3.53 -18.21
C SER A 496 -23.96 -3.32 -18.99
N LEU A 497 -23.33 -4.42 -19.37
CA LEU A 497 -22.24 -4.52 -20.31
C LEU A 497 -22.74 -5.19 -21.58
N THR A 498 -22.37 -4.68 -22.73
CA THR A 498 -22.69 -5.31 -24.01
C THR A 498 -21.40 -5.69 -24.73
N ALA A 499 -21.30 -6.94 -25.17
CA ALA A 499 -20.22 -7.42 -26.02
C ALA A 499 -20.81 -8.15 -27.23
N ILE A 500 -20.13 -8.07 -28.37
CA ILE A 500 -20.50 -8.83 -29.59
C ILE A 500 -19.49 -9.95 -29.77
N ARG A 501 -20.00 -11.17 -29.95
CA ARG A 501 -19.22 -12.34 -30.31
C ARG A 501 -19.56 -12.73 -31.77
N ASP A 502 -18.50 -12.94 -32.58
CA ASP A 502 -18.63 -13.45 -33.96
C ASP A 502 -19.67 -12.72 -34.83
N GLU A 503 -19.64 -11.38 -34.89
CA GLU A 503 -20.47 -10.48 -35.70
C GLU A 503 -21.99 -10.57 -35.47
N ASP A 504 -22.52 -11.71 -34.99
CA ASP A 504 -23.96 -11.99 -34.88
C ASP A 504 -24.48 -12.25 -33.46
N GLN A 505 -23.60 -12.47 -32.47
CA GLN A 505 -24.05 -12.78 -31.10
C GLN A 505 -23.77 -11.64 -30.14
N THR A 506 -24.79 -10.99 -29.65
CA THR A 506 -24.72 -9.99 -28.60
C THR A 506 -24.72 -10.64 -27.22
N VAL A 507 -23.71 -10.36 -26.42
CA VAL A 507 -23.59 -10.79 -25.03
C VAL A 507 -23.99 -9.62 -24.15
N VAL A 508 -25.01 -9.77 -23.37
CA VAL A 508 -25.44 -8.75 -22.41
C VAL A 508 -25.06 -9.21 -21.02
N GLY A 509 -24.25 -8.41 -20.33
CA GLY A 509 -23.85 -8.64 -18.95
C GLY A 509 -24.53 -7.66 -18.00
N GLN A 510 -25.07 -8.17 -16.91
CA GLN A 510 -25.54 -7.36 -15.79
C GLN A 510 -24.41 -7.18 -14.79
N VAL A 511 -24.00 -5.94 -14.56
CA VAL A 511 -22.98 -5.63 -13.56
C VAL A 511 -23.54 -5.90 -12.16
N VAL A 512 -22.80 -6.69 -11.39
CA VAL A 512 -23.15 -7.08 -10.02
C VAL A 512 -22.50 -6.17 -9.00
N SER A 513 -21.20 -5.93 -9.20
CA SER A 513 -20.42 -5.07 -8.33
C SER A 513 -19.19 -4.53 -9.08
N HIS A 514 -18.76 -3.34 -8.74
CA HIS A 514 -17.56 -2.74 -9.32
C HIS A 514 -16.87 -1.78 -8.36
N ILE A 515 -15.61 -1.49 -8.65
CA ILE A 515 -14.79 -0.50 -7.94
C ILE A 515 -14.11 0.42 -8.97
N PRO A 516 -14.32 1.73 -8.90
CA PRO A 516 -13.55 2.70 -9.68
C PRO A 516 -12.22 3.00 -8.98
N LEU A 517 -11.15 3.02 -9.75
CA LEU A 517 -9.79 3.24 -9.26
C LEU A 517 -9.08 4.29 -10.12
N VAL A 518 -8.19 5.07 -9.51
CA VAL A 518 -7.19 5.85 -10.24
C VAL A 518 -5.87 5.09 -10.17
N ARG A 519 -5.27 4.82 -11.33
CA ARG A 519 -4.05 3.99 -11.45
C ARG A 519 -3.02 4.70 -12.30
N SER A 520 -1.74 4.42 -12.05
CA SER A 520 -0.65 4.89 -12.90
C SER A 520 0.10 3.70 -13.47
N ASP A 521 0.56 3.81 -14.72
CA ASP A 521 1.48 2.86 -15.31
C ASP A 521 2.94 3.16 -14.90
N SER A 522 3.88 2.37 -15.38
CA SER A 522 5.31 2.53 -15.10
C SER A 522 5.92 3.83 -15.62
N ARG A 523 5.25 4.50 -16.56
CA ARG A 523 5.65 5.81 -17.13
C ARG A 523 4.99 6.97 -16.41
N GLY A 524 4.18 6.71 -15.37
CA GLY A 524 3.44 7.72 -14.63
C GLY A 524 2.18 8.24 -15.34
N ARG A 525 1.78 7.65 -16.49
CA ARG A 525 0.51 7.97 -17.15
C ARG A 525 -0.64 7.46 -16.30
N ARG A 526 -1.72 8.22 -16.25
CA ARG A 526 -2.82 7.98 -15.34
C ARG A 526 -4.06 7.49 -16.05
N PHE A 527 -4.70 6.56 -15.43
CA PHE A 527 -5.91 5.91 -15.92
C PHE A 527 -6.99 5.92 -14.84
N ARG A 528 -8.20 6.28 -15.23
CA ARG A 528 -9.40 5.90 -14.49
C ARG A 528 -9.74 4.49 -14.91
N THR A 529 -9.86 3.60 -13.95
CA THR A 529 -10.11 2.18 -14.18
C THR A 529 -11.33 1.77 -13.38
N SER A 530 -12.28 1.10 -14.00
CA SER A 530 -13.35 0.39 -13.32
C SER A 530 -13.12 -1.10 -13.45
N ILE A 531 -13.18 -1.80 -12.33
CA ILE A 531 -13.04 -3.25 -12.26
C ILE A 531 -14.28 -3.79 -11.57
N GLY A 532 -14.88 -4.85 -12.10
CA GLY A 532 -16.05 -5.41 -11.48
C GLY A 532 -16.39 -6.80 -11.98
N PHE A 533 -17.48 -7.31 -11.44
CA PHE A 533 -18.03 -8.62 -11.77
C PHE A 533 -19.40 -8.46 -12.39
N ALA A 534 -19.74 -9.37 -13.32
CA ALA A 534 -20.99 -9.34 -14.04
C ALA A 534 -21.50 -10.77 -14.32
N ASP A 535 -22.81 -10.89 -14.38
CA ASP A 535 -23.52 -12.04 -14.88
C ASP A 535 -23.82 -11.81 -16.36
N PHE A 536 -23.46 -12.75 -17.21
CA PHE A 536 -23.67 -12.66 -18.66
C PHE A 536 -24.66 -13.73 -19.14
N ALA A 537 -25.42 -13.39 -20.13
CA ALA A 537 -26.31 -14.31 -20.81
C ALA A 537 -25.97 -14.37 -22.31
N ILE A 538 -25.75 -15.57 -22.83
CA ILE A 538 -25.54 -15.82 -24.24
C ILE A 538 -26.47 -16.98 -24.61
N GLU A 539 -27.50 -16.73 -25.43
CA GLU A 539 -28.51 -17.71 -25.78
C GLU A 539 -29.17 -18.36 -24.55
N ARG A 540 -28.87 -19.63 -24.29
CA ARG A 540 -29.39 -20.42 -23.16
C ARG A 540 -28.39 -20.59 -22.03
N HIS A 541 -27.16 -20.10 -22.22
CA HIS A 541 -26.08 -20.32 -21.27
C HIS A 541 -25.86 -19.09 -20.42
N ARG A 542 -25.62 -19.31 -19.12
CA ARG A 542 -25.19 -18.30 -18.18
C ARG A 542 -23.66 -18.34 -18.05
N TYR A 543 -23.07 -17.18 -18.10
CA TYR A 543 -21.64 -16.98 -17.86
C TYR A 543 -21.45 -16.01 -16.72
N PHE A 544 -20.40 -16.22 -15.97
CA PHE A 544 -20.05 -15.40 -14.83
C PHE A 544 -18.60 -14.95 -14.97
N GLY A 545 -18.34 -13.70 -14.71
CA GLY A 545 -16.98 -13.24 -14.91
C GLY A 545 -16.72 -11.83 -14.46
N MET A 546 -15.60 -11.30 -14.94
CA MET A 546 -15.03 -10.03 -14.54
C MET A 546 -14.79 -9.15 -15.76
N PHE A 547 -14.92 -7.85 -15.55
CA PHE A 547 -14.55 -6.85 -16.53
C PHE A 547 -13.58 -5.82 -15.94
N GLU A 548 -12.80 -5.19 -16.82
CA GLU A 548 -12.00 -4.00 -16.54
C GLU A 548 -12.16 -3.03 -17.69
N THR A 549 -12.40 -1.77 -17.37
CA THR A 549 -12.30 -0.67 -18.33
C THR A 549 -11.35 0.38 -17.80
N SER A 550 -10.42 0.84 -18.62
CA SER A 550 -9.42 1.82 -18.25
C SER A 550 -9.32 2.91 -19.31
N TRP A 551 -9.31 4.17 -18.90
CA TRP A 551 -9.19 5.33 -19.78
C TRP A 551 -8.08 6.23 -19.26
N ARG A 552 -7.23 6.72 -20.18
CA ARG A 552 -6.22 7.71 -19.84
C ARG A 552 -6.92 9.04 -19.49
N VAL A 553 -6.49 9.68 -18.41
CA VAL A 553 -7.19 10.85 -17.86
C VAL A 553 -7.11 12.06 -18.82
N ASP A 554 -6.03 12.16 -19.57
CA ASP A 554 -5.70 13.28 -20.46
C ASP A 554 -6.27 13.13 -21.89
N ASN A 555 -6.66 11.91 -22.30
CA ASN A 555 -7.10 11.55 -23.65
C ASN A 555 -8.44 10.80 -23.62
N ARG A 556 -9.47 11.41 -23.07
CA ARG A 556 -10.80 10.82 -23.17
C ARG A 556 -11.29 10.96 -24.61
N PRO A 557 -11.63 9.86 -25.33
CA PRO A 557 -12.30 9.97 -26.63
C PRO A 557 -13.59 10.79 -26.44
N SER A 558 -13.86 11.71 -27.37
CA SER A 558 -15.12 12.44 -27.32
C SER A 558 -16.28 11.47 -27.52
N THR A 559 -17.34 11.63 -26.72
CA THR A 559 -18.56 10.77 -26.80
C THR A 559 -19.27 10.88 -28.16
N SER A 560 -18.87 11.83 -29.01
CA SER A 560 -19.42 12.04 -30.34
C SER A 560 -19.07 10.92 -31.36
N ASP A 561 -18.00 10.15 -31.08
CA ASP A 561 -17.56 9.11 -32.03
C ASP A 561 -18.27 7.75 -31.84
N SER A 562 -19.02 7.58 -30.73
CA SER A 562 -19.75 6.34 -30.46
C SER A 562 -21.11 6.25 -31.22
N GLU A 563 -21.64 7.39 -31.67
CA GLU A 563 -22.91 7.42 -32.41
C GLU A 563 -22.72 7.31 -33.95
N ALA A 564 -21.51 7.49 -34.45
CA ALA A 564 -21.24 7.48 -35.89
C ALA A 564 -21.06 6.07 -36.48
N GLU A 565 -20.93 5.02 -35.68
CA GLU A 565 -20.76 3.65 -36.17
C GLU A 565 -22.04 2.79 -36.14
N THR A 566 -23.22 3.38 -35.82
CA THR A 566 -24.52 2.69 -35.87
C THR A 566 -25.38 3.12 -37.05
N GLY A 567 -24.79 3.70 -38.10
CA GLY A 567 -25.46 4.02 -39.37
C GLY A 567 -25.22 2.98 -40.45
#